data_94fa0f951bca62f03d38a427c83f9bef
#
_entry.id   94fa0f951bca62f03d38a427c83f9bef
#
_cell.length_a   1.000
_cell.length_b   1.000
_cell.length_c   1.000
_cell.angle_alpha   90.00
_cell.angle_beta   90.00
_cell.angle_gamma   90.00
#
_symmetry.space_group_name_H-M   'P 1'
#
loop_
_entity.id
_entity.type
_entity.pdbx_description
1 polymer ?
#
loop_
_entity_poly.entity_id
_entity_poly.type
_entity_poly.pdbx_seq_one_letter_code
_entity_poly.pdbx_strand_id
1 'polypeptide(L)'
;MKIKEWYKPSDQMCSLGRHSWSVPRLFELSRNLPIMEVPINHLSLYYTYEKLTLRDMVMHMNAINNADLDKPIILDEDGELMDGRHRLMKSMLLGKETIKAVRFDENPSPCKVSD
;
A
#
# COMPACT_ATOMS: atom_id res chain seq x y z
N MET A 1 19.97 -13.28 -25.74
CA MET A 1 18.96 -13.93 -24.90
C MET A 1 18.05 -12.86 -24.28
N LYS A 2 16.75 -13.01 -24.49
CA LYS A 2 15.79 -12.10 -23.84
C LYS A 2 15.43 -12.62 -22.47
N ILE A 3 15.60 -11.78 -21.46
CA ILE A 3 15.15 -12.09 -20.10
C ILE A 3 13.72 -11.58 -19.97
N LYS A 4 12.82 -12.47 -19.57
CA LYS A 4 11.42 -12.10 -19.37
C LYS A 4 11.28 -11.13 -18.20
N GLU A 5 10.55 -10.05 -18.45
CA GLU A 5 10.23 -9.08 -17.42
C GLU A 5 9.14 -9.65 -16.48
N TRP A 6 9.50 -9.83 -15.21
CA TRP A 6 8.60 -10.40 -14.22
C TRP A 6 7.77 -9.36 -13.46
N TYR A 7 8.21 -8.11 -13.51
CA TYR A 7 7.58 -7.07 -12.75
C TYR A 7 7.51 -5.77 -13.53
N LYS A 8 6.31 -5.21 -13.60
CA LYS A 8 6.08 -3.89 -14.16
C LYS A 8 5.43 -3.04 -13.07
N PRO A 9 6.01 -1.89 -12.71
CA PRO A 9 5.41 -1.02 -11.68
C PRO A 9 3.95 -0.65 -11.99
N SER A 10 3.61 -0.48 -13.27
CA SER A 10 2.25 -0.18 -13.71
C SER A 10 1.25 -1.31 -13.45
N ASP A 11 1.74 -2.53 -13.24
CA ASP A 11 0.91 -3.71 -13.04
C ASP A 11 0.74 -4.06 -11.55
N GLN A 12 1.25 -3.20 -10.66
CA GLN A 12 1.06 -3.39 -9.22
C GLN A 12 -0.41 -3.47 -8.86
N MET A 13 -0.74 -4.45 -8.03
CA MET A 13 -2.11 -4.71 -7.61
C MET A 13 -2.22 -4.74 -6.10
N CYS A 14 -3.34 -4.25 -5.60
CA CYS A 14 -3.78 -4.43 -4.23
C CYS A 14 -4.89 -5.47 -4.22
N SER A 15 -4.81 -6.45 -3.32
CA SER A 15 -5.85 -7.47 -3.17
C SER A 15 -6.35 -7.50 -1.74
N LEU A 16 -7.67 -7.39 -1.59
CA LEU A 16 -8.36 -7.51 -0.31
C LEU A 16 -9.48 -8.54 -0.49
N GLY A 17 -9.32 -9.70 0.15
CA GLY A 17 -10.22 -10.81 -0.06
C GLY A 17 -10.20 -11.26 -1.52
N ARG A 18 -11.39 -11.25 -2.14
CA ARG A 18 -11.57 -11.67 -3.54
C ARG A 18 -11.40 -10.54 -4.55
N HIS A 19 -11.27 -9.31 -4.08
CA HIS A 19 -11.23 -8.12 -4.92
C HIS A 19 -9.79 -7.64 -5.10
N SER A 20 -9.47 -7.19 -6.30
CA SER A 20 -8.15 -6.63 -6.62
C SER A 20 -8.30 -5.32 -7.39
N TRP A 21 -7.43 -4.37 -7.08
CA TRP A 21 -7.37 -3.07 -7.74
C TRP A 21 -5.96 -2.82 -8.25
N SER A 22 -5.87 -2.17 -9.40
CA SER A 22 -4.58 -1.66 -9.86
C SER A 22 -4.16 -0.47 -8.98
N VAL A 23 -2.91 -0.45 -8.52
CA VAL A 23 -2.41 0.62 -7.67
C VAL A 23 -2.43 1.97 -8.40
N PRO A 24 -2.02 2.09 -9.67
CA PRO A 24 -2.16 3.36 -10.40
C PRO A 24 -3.60 3.87 -10.44
N ARG A 25 -4.58 2.99 -10.59
CA ARG A 25 -6.00 3.37 -10.56
C ARG A 25 -6.42 3.89 -9.19
N LEU A 26 -5.92 3.26 -8.12
CA LEU A 26 -6.18 3.73 -6.76
C LEU A 26 -5.66 5.15 -6.55
N PHE A 27 -4.49 5.47 -7.06
CA PHE A 27 -3.95 6.83 -7.02
C PHE A 27 -4.87 7.83 -7.70
N GLU A 28 -5.34 7.50 -8.90
CA GLU A 28 -6.27 8.38 -9.63
C GLU A 28 -7.55 8.62 -8.86
N LEU A 29 -8.16 7.54 -8.37
CA LEU A 29 -9.46 7.62 -7.68
C LEU A 29 -9.36 8.29 -6.31
N SER A 30 -8.19 8.26 -5.67
CA SER A 30 -7.98 8.83 -4.34
C SER A 30 -7.47 10.27 -4.35
N ARG A 31 -7.14 10.83 -5.51
CA ARG A 31 -6.48 12.14 -5.62
C ARG A 31 -7.19 13.27 -4.91
N ASN A 32 -8.50 13.27 -4.91
CA ASN A 32 -9.31 14.36 -4.36
C ASN A 32 -9.88 14.04 -2.98
N LEU A 33 -9.51 12.90 -2.41
CA LEU A 33 -9.93 12.56 -1.05
C LEU A 33 -9.18 13.42 -0.04
N PRO A 34 -9.84 13.85 1.04
CA PRO A 34 -9.15 14.64 2.06
C PRO A 34 -8.08 13.84 2.77
N ILE A 35 -6.91 14.46 2.95
CA ILE A 35 -5.80 13.86 3.69
C ILE A 35 -6.07 14.06 5.17
N MET A 36 -5.92 12.99 5.95
CA MET A 36 -6.10 13.00 7.40
C MET A 36 -4.87 12.39 8.08
N GLU A 37 -4.66 12.74 9.34
CA GLU A 37 -3.68 12.08 10.19
C GLU A 37 -4.38 10.91 10.90
N VAL A 38 -3.86 9.71 10.72
CA VAL A 38 -4.43 8.50 11.32
C VAL A 38 -3.45 7.95 12.35
N PRO A 39 -3.89 7.66 13.58
CA PRO A 39 -3.04 6.98 14.54
C PRO A 39 -2.62 5.62 14.02
N ILE A 40 -1.32 5.35 14.03
CA ILE A 40 -0.79 4.08 13.49
C ILE A 40 -1.37 2.88 14.23
N ASN A 41 -1.60 3.01 15.54
CA ASN A 41 -2.18 1.92 16.34
C ASN A 41 -3.66 1.64 16.04
N HIS A 42 -4.32 2.46 15.21
CA HIS A 42 -5.68 2.18 14.72
C HIS A 42 -5.67 1.36 13.44
N LEU A 43 -4.51 1.15 12.83
CA LEU A 43 -4.36 0.36 11.62
C LEU A 43 -4.06 -1.09 11.97
N SER A 44 -4.47 -2.01 11.10
CA SER A 44 -4.04 -3.40 11.21
C SER A 44 -2.55 -3.49 10.91
N LEU A 45 -1.75 -3.99 11.86
CA LEU A 45 -0.31 -4.14 11.71
C LEU A 45 0.10 -5.60 11.56
N TYR A 46 -0.89 -6.49 11.32
CA TYR A 46 -0.67 -7.94 11.24
C TYR A 46 -0.48 -8.43 9.81
N TYR A 47 -0.11 -7.55 8.87
CA TYR A 47 0.26 -7.96 7.52
C TYR A 47 1.59 -8.73 7.56
N THR A 48 1.65 -9.86 6.86
CA THR A 48 2.84 -10.72 6.87
C THR A 48 3.39 -10.89 5.46
N TYR A 49 4.69 -11.19 5.40
CA TYR A 49 5.37 -11.62 4.18
C TYR A 49 5.70 -13.09 4.31
N GLU A 50 5.06 -13.96 3.53
CA GLU A 50 5.18 -15.41 3.73
C GLU A 50 6.51 -16.00 3.25
N LYS A 51 6.99 -15.61 2.09
CA LYS A 51 8.19 -16.20 1.51
C LYS A 51 9.20 -15.11 1.17
N LEU A 52 9.91 -14.65 2.17
CA LEU A 52 10.83 -13.53 2.02
C LEU A 52 12.25 -14.05 1.73
N THR A 53 12.73 -13.84 0.50
CA THR A 53 14.11 -14.12 0.13
C THR A 53 15.03 -12.98 0.62
N LEU A 54 16.34 -13.21 0.60
CA LEU A 54 17.31 -12.15 0.94
C LEU A 54 17.15 -10.95 0.00
N ARG A 55 16.91 -11.21 -1.28
CA ARG A 55 16.70 -10.14 -2.26
C ARG A 55 15.44 -9.34 -1.93
N ASP A 56 14.35 -10.02 -1.56
CA ASP A 56 13.10 -9.35 -1.19
C ASP A 56 13.29 -8.47 0.03
N MET A 57 14.04 -8.92 1.03
CA MET A 57 14.35 -8.10 2.21
C MET A 57 15.09 -6.84 1.83
N VAL A 58 16.10 -6.93 0.98
CA VAL A 58 16.88 -5.76 0.53
C VAL A 58 15.99 -4.81 -0.26
N MET A 59 15.12 -5.33 -1.13
CA MET A 59 14.18 -4.51 -1.89
C MET A 59 13.22 -3.75 -0.98
N HIS A 60 12.67 -4.42 0.05
CA HIS A 60 11.79 -3.77 1.02
C HIS A 60 12.54 -2.73 1.85
N MET A 61 13.74 -3.03 2.30
CA MET A 61 14.56 -2.07 3.05
C MET A 61 14.83 -0.81 2.23
N ASN A 62 15.18 -0.98 0.96
CA ASN A 62 15.39 0.13 0.05
C ASN A 62 14.11 0.95 -0.15
N ALA A 63 12.97 0.28 -0.35
CA ALA A 63 11.69 0.95 -0.52
C ALA A 63 11.29 1.72 0.75
N ILE A 64 11.55 1.16 1.94
CA ILE A 64 11.30 1.83 3.22
C ILE A 64 12.16 3.09 3.33
N ASN A 65 13.45 2.98 3.05
CA ASN A 65 14.37 4.12 3.16
C ASN A 65 13.99 5.26 2.20
N ASN A 66 13.48 4.92 1.03
CA ASN A 66 13.12 5.91 0.00
C ASN A 66 11.64 6.33 0.04
N ALA A 67 10.87 5.82 0.98
CA ALA A 67 9.45 6.16 1.08
C ALA A 67 9.29 7.64 1.46
N ASP A 68 8.36 8.30 0.78
CA ASP A 68 8.04 9.72 1.00
C ASP A 68 6.82 9.81 1.92
N LEU A 69 7.05 10.21 3.17
CA LEU A 69 5.99 10.30 4.18
C LEU A 69 5.05 11.49 3.97
N ASP A 70 5.36 12.40 3.05
CA ASP A 70 4.44 13.47 2.67
C ASP A 70 3.29 12.95 1.80
N LYS A 71 3.49 11.80 1.16
CA LYS A 71 2.42 11.15 0.40
C LYS A 71 1.56 10.30 1.32
N PRO A 72 0.23 10.43 1.23
CA PRO A 72 -0.66 9.65 2.09
C PRO A 72 -0.71 8.18 1.69
N ILE A 73 -0.92 7.32 2.66
CA ILE A 73 -1.32 5.93 2.41
C ILE A 73 -2.79 5.91 1.98
N ILE A 74 -3.20 4.85 1.30
CA ILE A 74 -4.58 4.70 0.83
C ILE A 74 -5.25 3.58 1.61
N LEU A 75 -6.37 3.91 2.24
CA LEU A 75 -7.18 2.98 3.02
C LEU A 75 -8.52 2.73 2.31
N ASP A 76 -9.06 1.54 2.48
CA ASP A 76 -10.38 1.21 1.99
C ASP A 76 -11.48 1.76 2.92
N GLU A 77 -12.74 1.48 2.61
CA GLU A 77 -13.89 1.95 3.40
C GLU A 77 -13.87 1.46 4.85
N ASP A 78 -13.23 0.32 5.11
CA ASP A 78 -13.10 -0.26 6.45
C ASP A 78 -11.80 0.14 7.16
N GLY A 79 -10.96 0.94 6.52
CA GLY A 79 -9.69 1.35 7.08
C GLY A 79 -8.54 0.36 6.85
N GLU A 80 -8.75 -0.63 5.97
CA GLU A 80 -7.67 -1.55 5.60
C GLU A 80 -6.73 -0.92 4.59
N LEU A 81 -5.45 -1.29 4.67
CA LEU A 81 -4.41 -0.72 3.82
C LEU A 81 -4.54 -1.23 2.38
N MET A 82 -4.71 -0.31 1.43
CA MET A 82 -4.70 -0.61 0.01
C MET A 82 -3.36 -0.28 -0.65
N ASP A 83 -2.69 0.78 -0.21
CA ASP A 83 -1.37 1.18 -0.71
C ASP A 83 -0.61 1.97 0.33
N GLY A 84 0.72 1.83 0.32
CA GLY A 84 1.60 2.58 1.19
C GLY A 84 2.25 1.77 2.30
N ARG A 85 2.38 0.46 2.13
CA ARG A 85 2.98 -0.43 3.14
C ARG A 85 4.38 0.05 3.57
N HIS A 86 5.22 0.45 2.62
CA HIS A 86 6.57 0.91 2.94
C HIS A 86 6.57 2.25 3.66
N ARG A 87 5.61 3.13 3.37
CA ARG A 87 5.42 4.38 4.12
C ARG A 87 5.00 4.10 5.56
N LEU A 88 4.09 3.14 5.73
CA LEU A 88 3.67 2.69 7.07
C LEU A 88 4.85 2.11 7.84
N MET A 89 5.63 1.23 7.23
CA MET A 89 6.81 0.62 7.84
C MET A 89 7.84 1.67 8.22
N LYS A 90 8.09 2.65 7.36
CA LYS A 90 9.02 3.75 7.66
C LYS A 90 8.54 4.60 8.84
N SER A 91 7.25 4.91 8.89
CA SER A 91 6.67 5.66 10.00
C SER A 91 6.83 4.93 11.33
N MET A 92 6.62 3.62 11.33
CA MET A 92 6.83 2.79 12.52
C MET A 92 8.30 2.77 12.93
N LEU A 93 9.20 2.62 11.96
CA LEU A 93 10.64 2.61 12.20
C LEU A 93 11.13 3.92 12.81
N LEU A 94 10.56 5.05 12.39
CA LEU A 94 10.89 6.37 12.91
C LEU A 94 10.17 6.70 14.22
N GLY A 95 9.34 5.80 14.73
CA GLY A 95 8.61 6.01 15.98
C GLY A 95 7.49 7.04 15.90
N LYS A 96 6.94 7.26 14.73
CA LYS A 96 5.82 8.21 14.56
C LYS A 96 4.53 7.64 15.13
N GLU A 97 3.70 8.50 15.69
CA GLU A 97 2.41 8.10 16.25
C GLU A 97 1.28 8.11 15.22
N THR A 98 1.42 8.97 14.20
CA THR A 98 0.39 9.14 13.16
C THR A 98 1.02 9.06 11.78
N ILE A 99 0.17 8.81 10.79
CA ILE A 99 0.56 8.78 9.39
C ILE A 99 -0.51 9.47 8.54
N LYS A 100 -0.08 10.16 7.48
CA LYS A 100 -1.00 10.77 6.52
C LYS A 100 -1.70 9.69 5.72
N ALA A 101 -3.02 9.78 5.61
CA ALA A 101 -3.85 8.80 4.92
C ALA A 101 -5.00 9.46 4.20
N VAL A 102 -5.45 8.82 3.14
CA VAL A 102 -6.75 9.05 2.53
C VAL A 102 -7.55 7.76 2.65
N ARG A 103 -8.87 7.87 2.75
CA ARG A 103 -9.75 6.72 2.90
C ARG A 103 -10.93 6.85 1.97
N PHE A 104 -11.28 5.78 1.29
CA PHE A 104 -12.49 5.73 0.49
C PHE A 104 -13.72 5.66 1.41
N ASP A 105 -14.73 6.47 1.12
CA ASP A 105 -16.04 6.35 1.79
C ASP A 105 -16.76 5.09 1.32
N GLU A 106 -16.56 4.76 0.05
CA GLU A 106 -17.06 3.55 -0.58
C GLU A 106 -15.96 3.00 -1.48
N ASN A 107 -15.69 1.71 -1.37
CA ASN A 107 -14.65 1.08 -2.18
C ASN A 107 -14.97 1.22 -3.67
N PRO A 108 -13.97 1.62 -4.48
CA PRO A 108 -14.17 1.64 -5.93
C PRO A 108 -14.40 0.23 -6.46
N SER A 109 -15.02 0.14 -7.63
CA SER A 109 -15.22 -1.14 -8.29
C SER A 109 -13.87 -1.82 -8.55
N PRO A 110 -13.70 -3.10 -8.16
CA PRO A 110 -12.42 -3.77 -8.35
C PRO A 110 -12.11 -4.00 -9.83
N CYS A 111 -10.82 -4.03 -10.15
CA CYS A 111 -10.35 -4.37 -11.49
C CYS A 111 -10.52 -5.87 -11.78
N LYS A 112 -10.45 -6.69 -10.73
CA LYS A 112 -10.53 -8.14 -10.84
C LYS A 112 -11.21 -8.72 -9.60
N VAL A 113 -12.06 -9.71 -9.81
CA VAL A 113 -12.69 -10.50 -8.74
C VAL A 113 -12.24 -11.94 -8.91
N SER A 114 -11.66 -12.52 -7.85
CA SER A 114 -11.23 -13.92 -7.83
C SER A 114 -12.35 -14.81 -7.30
N ASP A 115 -12.44 -16.01 -7.87
CA ASP A 115 -13.39 -17.03 -7.40
C ASP A 115 -12.94 -17.69 -6.08
#